data_6cb8662d35444a8d900ee99551746a8f
#
_entry.id   6cb8662d35444a8d900ee99551746a8f
#
_cell.length_a   1.000
_cell.length_b   1.000
_cell.length_c   1.000
_cell.angle_alpha   90.00
_cell.angle_beta   90.00
_cell.angle_gamma   90.00
#
_symmetry.space_group_name_H-M   'P 1'
#
loop_
_entity.id
_entity.type
_entity.pdbx_description
1 polymer ?
#
loop_
_entity_poly.entity_id
_entity_poly.type
_entity_poly.pdbx_seq_one_letter_code
_entity_poly.pdbx_strand_id
1 'polypeptide(L)'
;DLRTIVDHDAAVNILTAKDEKGLAALRHTTSHVMAQAVKRLYPNTKLAIGPSIADGFYYDMEFETPLTSDDFEKIEAEMKKIVKEDLKIERFTLPREKAIEFMKEKEEPYKVELIEDLPEGEEISFYQQGEFVDLCAGPHLMSTKEVGKAFKIMSLAGAYWRGDEHNQMLTRLYATAFAKKDELEAYITMMEEAKKRDHRKLGKELGLFMMHEAGPGFPFFLPKGMVLKNTLLDYWREIHRKAGYVEISTPVILNRSLWETSGHWDHYKN
;
A
#
# COMPACT_ATOMS: atom_id res chain seq x y z
N ASP A 1 -21.82 -6.86 2.44
CA ASP A 1 -21.92 -7.52 1.14
C ASP A 1 -23.34 -7.38 0.61
N LEU A 2 -23.52 -7.13 -0.68
CA LEU A 2 -24.84 -7.01 -1.33
C LEU A 2 -25.62 -8.35 -1.33
N ARG A 3 -24.99 -9.45 -0.96
CA ARG A 3 -25.60 -10.78 -0.85
C ARG A 3 -26.02 -11.13 0.58
N THR A 4 -25.71 -10.30 1.55
CA THR A 4 -26.08 -10.54 2.95
C THR A 4 -27.59 -10.44 3.06
N ILE A 5 -28.23 -11.51 3.54
CA ILE A 5 -29.67 -11.52 3.84
C ILE A 5 -29.85 -10.77 5.15
N VAL A 6 -30.71 -9.75 5.13
CA VAL A 6 -31.12 -9.00 6.35
C VAL A 6 -32.49 -9.49 6.73
N ASP A 7 -32.61 -10.19 7.86
CA ASP A 7 -33.82 -10.81 8.39
C ASP A 7 -34.38 -10.10 9.64
N HIS A 8 -33.83 -8.95 9.98
CA HIS A 8 -34.22 -8.12 11.12
C HIS A 8 -34.07 -6.64 10.78
N ASP A 9 -34.62 -5.77 11.64
CA ASP A 9 -34.49 -4.31 11.50
C ASP A 9 -33.00 -3.90 11.58
N ALA A 10 -32.49 -3.26 10.52
CA ALA A 10 -31.11 -2.83 10.44
C ALA A 10 -30.98 -1.45 9.80
N ALA A 11 -30.00 -0.68 10.25
CA ALA A 11 -29.59 0.54 9.56
C ALA A 11 -28.78 0.18 8.31
N VAL A 12 -29.24 0.63 7.15
CA VAL A 12 -28.59 0.39 5.86
C VAL A 12 -27.91 1.66 5.38
N ASN A 13 -26.61 1.55 5.06
CA ASN A 13 -25.86 2.61 4.40
C ASN A 13 -25.39 2.12 3.03
N ILE A 14 -25.79 2.83 1.97
CA ILE A 14 -25.41 2.49 0.60
C ILE A 14 -24.09 3.19 0.30
N LEU A 15 -23.04 2.41 0.09
CA LEU A 15 -21.70 2.89 -0.24
C LEU A 15 -21.44 2.74 -1.75
N THR A 16 -20.83 3.76 -2.33
CA THR A 16 -20.43 3.81 -3.74
C THR A 16 -18.93 4.09 -3.84
N ALA A 17 -18.36 4.02 -5.02
CA ALA A 17 -16.95 4.38 -5.23
C ALA A 17 -16.62 5.87 -4.94
N LYS A 18 -17.63 6.70 -4.60
CA LYS A 18 -17.42 8.07 -4.10
C LYS A 18 -17.15 8.11 -2.59
N ASP A 19 -17.50 7.05 -1.90
CA ASP A 19 -17.29 6.88 -0.47
C ASP A 19 -15.96 6.15 -0.25
N GLU A 20 -15.23 6.50 0.79
CA GLU A 20 -13.92 5.90 1.12
C GLU A 20 -13.98 4.38 1.17
N LYS A 21 -14.96 3.81 1.87
CA LYS A 21 -15.15 2.36 1.99
C LYS A 21 -15.54 1.70 0.67
N GLY A 22 -16.32 2.38 -0.17
CA GLY A 22 -16.70 1.89 -1.50
C GLY A 22 -15.49 1.89 -2.45
N LEU A 23 -14.68 2.94 -2.41
CA LEU A 23 -13.42 3.02 -3.15
C LEU A 23 -12.40 1.99 -2.67
N ALA A 24 -12.34 1.73 -1.36
CA ALA A 24 -11.49 0.69 -0.80
C ALA A 24 -11.90 -0.71 -1.32
N ALA A 25 -13.19 -1.01 -1.41
CA ALA A 25 -13.68 -2.27 -1.99
C ALA A 25 -13.37 -2.40 -3.48
N LEU A 26 -13.46 -1.31 -4.25
CA LEU A 26 -13.02 -1.26 -5.65
C LEU A 26 -11.53 -1.58 -5.78
N ARG A 27 -10.68 -0.93 -4.99
CA ARG A 27 -9.23 -1.12 -4.96
C ARG A 27 -8.85 -2.53 -4.53
N HIS A 28 -9.50 -3.05 -3.51
CA HIS A 28 -9.30 -4.41 -3.03
C HIS A 28 -9.69 -5.45 -4.09
N THR A 29 -10.81 -5.27 -4.76
CA THR A 29 -11.19 -6.14 -5.89
C THR A 29 -10.19 -6.03 -7.04
N THR A 30 -9.69 -4.83 -7.32
CA THR A 30 -8.68 -4.63 -8.36
C THR A 30 -7.36 -5.31 -8.00
N SER A 31 -7.00 -5.41 -6.71
CA SER A 31 -5.81 -6.15 -6.28
C SER A 31 -5.91 -7.64 -6.58
N HIS A 32 -7.12 -8.24 -6.42
CA HIS A 32 -7.38 -9.62 -6.81
C HIS A 32 -7.36 -9.82 -8.33
N VAL A 33 -7.89 -8.87 -9.11
CA VAL A 33 -7.77 -8.90 -10.58
C VAL A 33 -6.29 -8.83 -11.01
N MET A 34 -5.48 -8.02 -10.34
CA MET A 34 -4.04 -7.96 -10.59
C MET A 34 -3.35 -9.28 -10.22
N ALA A 35 -3.66 -9.86 -9.07
CA ALA A 35 -3.10 -11.15 -8.64
C ALA A 35 -3.48 -12.29 -9.62
N GLN A 36 -4.73 -12.33 -10.09
CA GLN A 36 -5.17 -13.28 -11.12
C GLN A 36 -4.41 -13.08 -12.43
N ALA A 37 -4.23 -11.83 -12.88
CA ALA A 37 -3.46 -11.53 -14.08
C ALA A 37 -2.01 -11.99 -13.97
N VAL A 38 -1.39 -11.77 -12.81
CA VAL A 38 -0.05 -12.24 -12.52
C VAL A 38 0.02 -13.76 -12.53
N LYS A 39 -0.90 -14.48 -11.88
CA LYS A 39 -0.94 -15.95 -11.88
C LYS A 39 -1.14 -16.54 -13.28
N ARG A 40 -1.93 -15.88 -14.16
CA ARG A 40 -2.08 -16.29 -15.56
C ARG A 40 -0.78 -16.15 -16.37
N LEU A 41 -0.02 -15.09 -16.13
CA LEU A 41 1.23 -14.80 -16.85
C LEU A 41 2.44 -15.51 -16.23
N TYR A 42 2.43 -15.70 -14.92
CA TYR A 42 3.51 -16.27 -14.11
C TYR A 42 2.94 -17.30 -13.12
N PRO A 43 2.59 -18.52 -13.59
CA PRO A 43 1.83 -19.51 -12.80
C PRO A 43 2.48 -19.91 -11.47
N ASN A 44 3.82 -19.90 -11.42
CA ASN A 44 4.59 -20.33 -10.23
C ASN A 44 4.71 -19.24 -9.15
N THR A 45 4.19 -18.02 -9.41
CA THR A 45 4.19 -16.93 -8.43
C THR A 45 3.43 -17.33 -7.17
N LYS A 46 4.00 -17.10 -5.98
CA LYS A 46 3.32 -17.32 -4.69
C LYS A 46 2.73 -16.00 -4.20
N LEU A 47 1.51 -16.07 -3.71
CA LEU A 47 0.75 -14.89 -3.29
C LEU A 47 0.83 -14.72 -1.76
N ALA A 48 1.15 -13.50 -1.29
CA ALA A 48 1.15 -13.18 0.12
C ALA A 48 -0.08 -12.34 0.50
N ILE A 49 0.02 -11.02 0.52
CA ILE A 49 -1.08 -10.12 0.92
C ILE A 49 -1.31 -9.00 -0.07
N GLY A 50 -2.57 -8.57 -0.24
CA GLY A 50 -2.97 -7.54 -1.20
C GLY A 50 -4.01 -6.54 -0.68
N PRO A 51 -3.71 -5.74 0.37
CA PRO A 51 -4.66 -4.79 0.92
C PRO A 51 -4.85 -3.55 0.05
N SER A 52 -6.01 -2.91 0.19
CA SER A 52 -6.21 -1.53 -0.25
C SER A 52 -5.52 -0.55 0.71
N ILE A 53 -5.01 0.56 0.17
CA ILE A 53 -4.40 1.67 0.90
C ILE A 53 -5.04 2.99 0.46
N ALA A 54 -4.70 4.10 1.14
CA ALA A 54 -5.30 5.42 0.91
C ALA A 54 -5.31 5.85 -0.56
N ASP A 55 -4.20 5.65 -1.29
CA ASP A 55 -4.05 6.11 -2.68
C ASP A 55 -4.05 4.98 -3.72
N GLY A 56 -4.41 3.77 -3.32
CA GLY A 56 -4.40 2.62 -4.22
C GLY A 56 -4.47 1.29 -3.50
N PHE A 57 -3.64 0.37 -3.92
CA PHE A 57 -3.46 -0.95 -3.33
C PHE A 57 -2.07 -1.48 -3.67
N TYR A 58 -1.67 -2.53 -2.99
CA TYR A 58 -0.50 -3.30 -3.40
C TYR A 58 -0.78 -4.79 -3.30
N TYR A 59 0.10 -5.58 -3.85
CA TYR A 59 0.12 -7.02 -3.62
C TYR A 59 1.57 -7.51 -3.48
N ASP A 60 1.85 -8.25 -2.41
CA ASP A 60 3.14 -8.87 -2.15
C ASP A 60 3.15 -10.26 -2.75
N MET A 61 4.15 -10.55 -3.57
CA MET A 61 4.26 -11.78 -4.34
C MET A 61 5.72 -12.25 -4.40
N GLU A 62 5.92 -13.56 -4.40
CA GLU A 62 7.20 -14.16 -4.68
C GLU A 62 7.24 -14.64 -6.12
N PHE A 63 8.22 -14.19 -6.87
CA PHE A 63 8.43 -14.53 -8.28
C PHE A 63 9.69 -15.36 -8.44
N GLU A 64 9.68 -16.38 -9.32
CA GLU A 64 10.89 -17.12 -9.70
C GLU A 64 11.89 -16.25 -10.44
N THR A 65 11.40 -15.33 -11.27
CA THR A 65 12.20 -14.35 -12.00
C THR A 65 11.76 -12.95 -11.62
N PRO A 66 12.69 -12.07 -11.22
CA PRO A 66 12.34 -10.70 -10.85
C PRO A 66 11.57 -9.97 -11.95
N LEU A 67 10.46 -9.33 -11.56
CA LEU A 67 9.71 -8.43 -12.43
C LEU A 67 10.47 -7.12 -12.64
N THR A 68 10.20 -6.51 -13.78
CA THR A 68 10.65 -5.16 -14.12
C THR A 68 9.45 -4.28 -14.50
N SER A 69 9.67 -2.98 -14.65
CA SER A 69 8.63 -2.07 -15.15
C SER A 69 8.10 -2.41 -16.54
N ASP A 70 8.88 -3.15 -17.33
CA ASP A 70 8.48 -3.57 -18.69
C ASP A 70 7.37 -4.62 -18.69
N ASP A 71 7.17 -5.29 -17.55
CA ASP A 71 6.09 -6.26 -17.37
C ASP A 71 4.74 -5.61 -17.07
N PHE A 72 4.72 -4.34 -16.65
CA PHE A 72 3.48 -3.66 -16.23
C PHE A 72 2.43 -3.64 -17.32
N GLU A 73 2.81 -3.32 -18.55
CA GLU A 73 1.85 -3.27 -19.68
C GLU A 73 1.24 -4.65 -19.96
N LYS A 74 2.01 -5.73 -19.82
CA LYS A 74 1.50 -7.11 -20.01
C LYS A 74 0.50 -7.46 -18.93
N ILE A 75 0.81 -7.15 -17.66
CA ILE A 75 -0.08 -7.42 -16.53
C ILE A 75 -1.36 -6.58 -16.66
N GLU A 76 -1.26 -5.29 -16.97
CA GLU A 76 -2.43 -4.42 -17.19
C GLU A 76 -3.29 -4.90 -18.38
N ALA A 77 -2.68 -5.41 -19.44
CA ALA A 77 -3.40 -5.96 -20.57
C ALA A 77 -4.20 -7.22 -20.17
N GLU A 78 -3.61 -8.10 -19.35
CA GLU A 78 -4.28 -9.28 -18.83
C GLU A 78 -5.39 -8.91 -17.83
N MET A 79 -5.16 -7.94 -16.95
CA MET A 79 -6.20 -7.38 -16.07
C MET A 79 -7.41 -6.88 -16.87
N LYS A 80 -7.18 -6.17 -17.98
CA LYS A 80 -8.26 -5.69 -18.86
C LYS A 80 -9.05 -6.83 -19.50
N LYS A 81 -8.42 -7.98 -19.79
CA LYS A 81 -9.13 -9.18 -20.26
C LYS A 81 -10.01 -9.78 -19.18
N ILE A 82 -9.49 -9.95 -17.96
CA ILE A 82 -10.23 -10.45 -16.80
C ILE A 82 -11.46 -9.57 -16.51
N VAL A 83 -11.29 -8.26 -16.54
CA VAL A 83 -12.42 -7.31 -16.40
C VAL A 83 -13.47 -7.51 -17.51
N LYS A 84 -13.05 -7.78 -18.74
CA LYS A 84 -13.96 -8.03 -19.87
C LYS A 84 -14.68 -9.38 -19.79
N GLU A 85 -14.07 -10.37 -19.13
CA GLU A 85 -14.67 -11.70 -18.91
C GLU A 85 -15.88 -11.64 -17.97
N ASP A 86 -16.03 -10.58 -17.17
CA ASP A 86 -17.16 -10.37 -16.25
C ASP A 86 -17.36 -11.55 -15.27
N LEU A 87 -16.25 -12.00 -14.67
CA LEU A 87 -16.25 -13.11 -13.75
C LEU A 87 -17.00 -12.74 -12.46
N LYS A 88 -17.93 -13.60 -12.05
CA LYS A 88 -18.64 -13.44 -10.78
C LYS A 88 -17.65 -13.65 -9.62
N ILE A 89 -17.74 -12.81 -8.61
CA ILE A 89 -16.92 -12.93 -7.39
C ILE A 89 -17.77 -13.57 -6.31
N GLU A 90 -17.38 -14.73 -5.83
CA GLU A 90 -18.12 -15.51 -4.85
C GLU A 90 -17.32 -15.71 -3.57
N ARG A 91 -17.96 -15.47 -2.43
CA ARG A 91 -17.40 -15.73 -1.11
C ARG A 91 -17.82 -17.12 -0.65
N PHE A 92 -16.87 -17.87 -0.09
CA PHE A 92 -17.12 -19.11 0.62
C PHE A 92 -16.22 -19.24 1.84
N THR A 93 -16.54 -20.13 2.75
CA THR A 93 -15.78 -20.37 3.97
C THR A 93 -15.41 -21.84 4.08
N LEU A 94 -14.26 -22.10 4.73
CA LEU A 94 -13.80 -23.44 5.01
C LEU A 94 -13.39 -23.55 6.50
N PRO A 95 -13.61 -24.72 7.13
CA PRO A 95 -12.97 -25.03 8.40
C PRO A 95 -11.44 -24.97 8.27
N ARG A 96 -10.74 -24.58 9.35
CA ARG A 96 -9.28 -24.33 9.35
C ARG A 96 -8.46 -25.45 8.71
N GLU A 97 -8.68 -26.69 9.09
CA GLU A 97 -7.94 -27.82 8.53
C GLU A 97 -8.10 -27.94 7.03
N LYS A 98 -9.36 -27.79 6.53
CA LYS A 98 -9.64 -27.83 5.11
C LYS A 98 -9.11 -26.59 4.36
N ALA A 99 -9.10 -25.45 5.00
CA ALA A 99 -8.53 -24.23 4.44
C ALA A 99 -7.01 -24.34 4.24
N ILE A 100 -6.31 -24.94 5.22
CA ILE A 100 -4.88 -25.23 5.13
C ILE A 100 -4.59 -26.25 4.03
N GLU A 101 -5.34 -27.35 3.98
CA GLU A 101 -5.22 -28.38 2.93
C GLU A 101 -5.43 -27.76 1.55
N PHE A 102 -6.50 -26.98 1.38
CA PHE A 102 -6.83 -26.30 0.14
C PHE A 102 -5.73 -25.34 -0.33
N MET A 103 -5.12 -24.56 0.57
CA MET A 103 -4.00 -23.66 0.20
C MET A 103 -2.70 -24.43 -0.07
N LYS A 104 -2.47 -25.58 0.58
CA LYS A 104 -1.34 -26.46 0.26
C LYS A 104 -1.50 -27.07 -1.14
N GLU A 105 -2.69 -27.53 -1.52
CA GLU A 105 -2.97 -28.04 -2.88
C GLU A 105 -2.77 -26.96 -3.95
N LYS A 106 -3.03 -25.70 -3.61
CA LYS A 106 -2.79 -24.55 -4.49
C LYS A 106 -1.35 -24.04 -4.47
N GLU A 107 -0.49 -24.66 -3.67
CA GLU A 107 0.91 -24.28 -3.50
C GLU A 107 1.11 -22.83 -3.06
N GLU A 108 0.26 -22.31 -2.15
CA GLU A 108 0.30 -20.95 -1.61
C GLU A 108 0.77 -20.95 -0.15
N PRO A 109 2.11 -21.05 0.10
CA PRO A 109 2.66 -21.23 1.45
C PRO A 109 2.37 -20.04 2.37
N TYR A 110 2.42 -18.82 1.88
CA TYR A 110 2.13 -17.62 2.67
C TYR A 110 0.68 -17.58 3.15
N LYS A 111 -0.27 -18.11 2.36
CA LYS A 111 -1.67 -18.22 2.75
C LYS A 111 -1.86 -19.29 3.83
N VAL A 112 -1.10 -20.36 3.78
CA VAL A 112 -1.08 -21.39 4.85
C VAL A 112 -0.63 -20.75 6.16
N GLU A 113 0.51 -20.06 6.18
CA GLU A 113 1.01 -19.36 7.38
C GLU A 113 -0.01 -18.33 7.92
N LEU A 114 -0.66 -17.57 7.05
CA LEU A 114 -1.70 -16.61 7.47
C LEU A 114 -2.88 -17.31 8.14
N ILE A 115 -3.31 -18.47 7.64
CA ILE A 115 -4.41 -19.23 8.24
C ILE A 115 -4.00 -19.80 9.60
N GLU A 116 -2.76 -20.28 9.72
CA GLU A 116 -2.22 -20.84 10.98
C GLU A 116 -2.16 -19.78 12.08
N ASP A 117 -1.90 -18.52 11.74
CA ASP A 117 -1.82 -17.40 12.67
C ASP A 117 -3.18 -16.84 13.11
N LEU A 118 -4.26 -17.14 12.41
CA LEU A 118 -5.59 -16.66 12.79
C LEU A 118 -6.00 -17.21 14.16
N PRO A 119 -6.69 -16.43 15.03
CA PRO A 119 -7.20 -16.92 16.29
C PRO A 119 -8.13 -18.13 16.14
N GLU A 120 -8.20 -18.97 17.18
CA GLU A 120 -9.16 -20.09 17.18
C GLU A 120 -10.60 -19.57 17.11
N GLY A 121 -11.41 -20.21 16.25
CA GLY A 121 -12.81 -19.87 16.05
C GLY A 121 -13.05 -18.73 15.08
N GLU A 122 -12.01 -18.11 14.53
CA GLU A 122 -12.18 -17.10 13.48
C GLU A 122 -12.64 -17.77 12.17
N GLU A 123 -13.59 -17.10 11.48
CA GLU A 123 -14.11 -17.56 10.21
C GLU A 123 -13.08 -17.37 9.10
N ILE A 124 -12.71 -18.46 8.44
CA ILE A 124 -11.74 -18.44 7.33
C ILE A 124 -12.51 -18.36 6.03
N SER A 125 -12.44 -17.20 5.38
CA SER A 125 -13.15 -16.92 4.14
C SER A 125 -12.22 -16.78 2.94
N PHE A 126 -12.76 -17.15 1.80
CA PHE A 126 -12.13 -17.07 0.49
C PHE A 126 -13.04 -16.34 -0.48
N TYR A 127 -12.41 -15.70 -1.45
CA TYR A 127 -13.12 -15.14 -2.60
C TYR A 127 -12.61 -15.76 -3.88
N GLN A 128 -13.56 -16.23 -4.69
CA GLN A 128 -13.30 -16.90 -5.98
C GLN A 128 -13.81 -16.03 -7.12
N GLN A 129 -13.00 -15.89 -8.16
CA GLN A 129 -13.35 -15.27 -9.43
C GLN A 129 -12.80 -16.13 -10.59
N GLY A 130 -13.69 -16.90 -11.23
CA GLY A 130 -13.29 -17.90 -12.22
C GLY A 130 -12.36 -18.95 -11.61
N GLU A 131 -11.19 -19.12 -12.21
CA GLU A 131 -10.14 -20.05 -11.75
C GLU A 131 -9.33 -19.53 -10.55
N PHE A 132 -9.38 -18.24 -10.27
CA PHE A 132 -8.62 -17.61 -9.21
C PHE A 132 -9.37 -17.67 -7.88
N VAL A 133 -8.66 -18.05 -6.83
CA VAL A 133 -9.15 -18.02 -5.45
C VAL A 133 -8.11 -17.43 -4.54
N ASP A 134 -8.54 -16.58 -3.62
CA ASP A 134 -7.67 -15.98 -2.61
C ASP A 134 -8.28 -16.04 -1.21
N LEU A 135 -7.42 -16.19 -0.19
CA LEU A 135 -7.76 -16.05 1.23
C LEU A 135 -8.02 -14.57 1.51
N CYS A 136 -9.22 -14.21 1.91
CA CYS A 136 -9.60 -12.82 2.07
C CYS A 136 -10.84 -12.64 2.94
N ALA A 137 -10.83 -11.62 3.79
CA ALA A 137 -12.00 -11.22 4.59
C ALA A 137 -13.01 -10.35 3.80
N GLY A 138 -12.60 -9.78 2.66
CA GLY A 138 -13.43 -8.85 1.88
C GLY A 138 -13.50 -7.44 2.48
N PRO A 139 -14.47 -6.62 2.08
CA PRO A 139 -15.47 -6.88 1.03
C PRO A 139 -14.91 -6.75 -0.40
N HIS A 140 -15.65 -7.32 -1.36
CA HIS A 140 -15.38 -7.21 -2.78
C HIS A 140 -16.62 -6.74 -3.55
N LEU A 141 -16.41 -6.29 -4.80
CA LEU A 141 -17.45 -6.05 -5.79
C LEU A 141 -18.11 -7.39 -6.20
N MET A 142 -19.21 -7.32 -6.96
CA MET A 142 -19.98 -8.51 -7.34
C MET A 142 -19.38 -9.25 -8.54
N SER A 143 -18.69 -8.53 -9.43
CA SER A 143 -17.99 -9.11 -10.58
C SER A 143 -16.72 -8.33 -10.93
N THR A 144 -15.84 -8.96 -11.70
CA THR A 144 -14.61 -8.32 -12.17
C THR A 144 -14.87 -7.15 -13.12
N LYS A 145 -16.01 -7.14 -13.82
CA LYS A 145 -16.41 -6.05 -14.73
C LYS A 145 -16.64 -4.72 -13.99
N GLU A 146 -17.12 -4.78 -12.75
CA GLU A 146 -17.36 -3.58 -11.94
C GLU A 146 -16.09 -2.83 -11.57
N VAL A 147 -14.91 -3.45 -11.67
CA VAL A 147 -13.60 -2.81 -11.54
C VAL A 147 -13.41 -1.74 -12.61
N GLY A 148 -14.00 -1.92 -13.80
CA GLY A 148 -13.84 -1.01 -14.91
C GLY A 148 -12.44 -1.04 -15.51
N LYS A 149 -12.01 0.09 -16.08
CA LYS A 149 -10.72 0.20 -16.80
C LYS A 149 -9.81 1.30 -16.23
N ALA A 150 -10.21 1.92 -15.14
CA ALA A 150 -9.49 3.05 -14.54
C ALA A 150 -8.51 2.57 -13.45
N PHE A 151 -7.56 1.73 -13.83
CA PHE A 151 -6.49 1.24 -12.97
C PHE A 151 -5.13 1.34 -13.67
N LYS A 152 -4.06 1.40 -12.86
CA LYS A 152 -2.68 1.45 -13.35
C LYS A 152 -1.73 0.88 -12.33
N ILE A 153 -0.73 0.10 -12.79
CA ILE A 153 0.42 -0.31 -11.99
C ILE A 153 1.39 0.87 -11.91
N MET A 154 1.79 1.25 -10.72
CA MET A 154 2.55 2.47 -10.47
C MET A 154 4.03 2.21 -10.26
N SER A 155 4.37 1.18 -9.50
CA SER A 155 5.77 0.86 -9.16
C SER A 155 5.89 -0.54 -8.58
N LEU A 156 7.14 -1.00 -8.47
CA LEU A 156 7.51 -2.20 -7.72
C LEU A 156 8.56 -1.84 -6.67
N ALA A 157 8.57 -2.60 -5.58
CA ALA A 157 9.57 -2.49 -4.51
C ALA A 157 9.80 -3.86 -3.86
N GLY A 158 10.94 -4.04 -3.21
CA GLY A 158 11.16 -5.17 -2.32
C GLY A 158 10.43 -4.96 -0.99
N ALA A 159 9.86 -6.02 -0.43
CA ALA A 159 9.26 -6.02 0.89
C ALA A 159 9.54 -7.35 1.57
N TYR A 160 10.14 -7.33 2.75
CA TYR A 160 10.36 -8.57 3.50
C TYR A 160 9.02 -9.10 4.03
N TRP A 161 8.83 -10.42 3.93
CA TRP A 161 7.66 -11.07 4.51
C TRP A 161 7.54 -10.74 6.00
N ARG A 162 6.37 -10.27 6.43
CA ARG A 162 6.09 -9.80 7.80
C ARG A 162 7.00 -8.66 8.30
N GLY A 163 7.68 -7.95 7.39
CA GLY A 163 8.56 -6.85 7.75
C GLY A 163 9.88 -7.25 8.42
N ASP A 164 10.21 -8.53 8.47
CA ASP A 164 11.45 -9.06 9.06
C ASP A 164 12.49 -9.31 7.95
N GLU A 165 13.65 -8.69 8.05
CA GLU A 165 14.76 -8.81 7.09
C GLU A 165 15.35 -10.23 6.98
N HIS A 166 15.07 -11.10 7.95
CA HIS A 166 15.48 -12.50 7.91
C HIS A 166 14.54 -13.39 7.09
N ASN A 167 13.35 -12.90 6.78
CA ASN A 167 12.38 -13.61 5.98
C ASN A 167 12.58 -13.36 4.47
N GLN A 168 11.86 -14.13 3.66
CA GLN A 168 11.89 -14.00 2.21
C GLN A 168 11.56 -12.58 1.77
N MET A 169 12.38 -12.02 0.87
CA MET A 169 12.09 -10.76 0.20
C MET A 169 11.09 -11.00 -0.93
N LEU A 170 9.93 -10.40 -0.82
CA LEU A 170 8.86 -10.43 -1.82
C LEU A 170 8.94 -9.21 -2.73
N THR A 171 8.34 -9.33 -3.89
CA THR A 171 8.09 -8.19 -4.78
C THR A 171 6.72 -7.60 -4.46
N ARG A 172 6.70 -6.34 -4.06
CA ARG A 172 5.49 -5.55 -3.83
C ARG A 172 5.15 -4.76 -5.08
N LEU A 173 4.03 -5.09 -5.71
CA LEU A 173 3.47 -4.34 -6.82
C LEU A 173 2.49 -3.30 -6.28
N TYR A 174 2.81 -2.02 -6.44
CA TYR A 174 1.91 -0.90 -6.15
C TYR A 174 1.08 -0.55 -7.36
N ALA A 175 -0.22 -0.41 -7.16
CA ALA A 175 -1.16 0.00 -8.19
C ALA A 175 -2.25 0.90 -7.62
N THR A 176 -3.00 1.55 -8.51
CA THR A 176 -4.14 2.38 -8.13
C THR A 176 -5.34 2.08 -9.01
N ALA A 177 -6.54 2.34 -8.47
CA ALA A 177 -7.79 2.24 -9.21
C ALA A 177 -8.76 3.35 -8.78
N PHE A 178 -9.56 3.80 -9.73
CA PHE A 178 -10.58 4.83 -9.58
C PHE A 178 -11.88 4.39 -10.25
N ALA A 179 -12.98 5.03 -9.88
CA ALA A 179 -14.27 4.77 -10.51
C ALA A 179 -14.31 5.21 -11.97
N LYS A 180 -13.55 6.27 -12.31
CA LYS A 180 -13.56 6.88 -13.64
C LYS A 180 -12.14 7.09 -14.17
N LYS A 181 -12.05 7.12 -15.50
CA LYS A 181 -10.77 7.28 -16.19
C LYS A 181 -10.18 8.69 -16.01
N ASP A 182 -11.01 9.71 -15.98
CA ASP A 182 -10.59 11.09 -15.74
C ASP A 182 -9.99 11.28 -14.33
N GLU A 183 -10.51 10.60 -13.32
CA GLU A 183 -9.93 10.58 -11.96
C GLU A 183 -8.54 9.93 -11.95
N LEU A 184 -8.37 8.81 -12.66
CA LEU A 184 -7.07 8.16 -12.81
C LEU A 184 -6.06 9.06 -13.54
N GLU A 185 -6.46 9.69 -14.64
CA GLU A 185 -5.61 10.59 -15.42
C GLU A 185 -5.19 11.82 -14.60
N ALA A 186 -6.11 12.40 -13.82
CA ALA A 186 -5.80 13.48 -12.90
C ALA A 186 -4.80 13.06 -11.82
N TYR A 187 -4.96 11.86 -11.25
CA TYR A 187 -4.04 11.32 -10.26
C TYR A 187 -2.64 11.08 -10.86
N ILE A 188 -2.56 10.48 -12.06
CA ILE A 188 -1.27 10.26 -12.75
C ILE A 188 -0.57 11.60 -13.00
N THR A 189 -1.30 12.59 -13.51
CA THR A 189 -0.77 13.94 -13.76
C THR A 189 -0.26 14.58 -12.46
N MET A 190 -1.02 14.47 -11.37
CA MET A 190 -0.60 14.95 -10.05
C MET A 190 0.72 14.29 -9.58
N MET A 191 0.85 12.97 -9.77
CA MET A 191 2.05 12.22 -9.39
C MET A 191 3.26 12.58 -10.25
N GLU A 192 3.07 12.83 -11.55
CA GLU A 192 4.12 13.31 -12.44
C GLU A 192 4.58 14.73 -12.06
N GLU A 193 3.65 15.63 -11.78
CA GLU A 193 3.97 16.97 -11.27
C GLU A 193 4.68 16.93 -9.92
N ALA A 194 4.26 16.03 -9.00
CA ALA A 194 4.95 15.83 -7.73
C ALA A 194 6.41 15.38 -7.93
N LYS A 195 6.68 14.46 -8.88
CA LYS A 195 8.05 14.04 -9.22
C LYS A 195 8.90 15.21 -9.75
N LYS A 196 8.33 16.09 -10.55
CA LYS A 196 9.04 17.30 -11.05
C LYS A 196 9.42 18.25 -9.90
N ARG A 197 8.60 18.26 -8.84
CA ARG A 197 8.79 19.13 -7.65
C ARG A 197 9.49 18.43 -6.49
N ASP A 198 10.11 17.27 -6.72
CA ASP A 198 10.89 16.58 -5.68
C ASP A 198 11.97 17.50 -5.13
N HIS A 199 11.95 17.74 -3.83
CA HIS A 199 12.87 18.65 -3.16
C HIS A 199 14.34 18.26 -3.33
N ARG A 200 14.65 16.97 -3.48
CA ARG A 200 16.00 16.45 -3.71
C ARG A 200 16.53 16.88 -5.08
N LYS A 201 15.64 16.80 -6.08
CA LYS A 201 15.94 17.24 -7.43
C LYS A 201 16.08 18.75 -7.49
N LEU A 202 15.07 19.49 -7.04
CA LEU A 202 15.06 20.95 -7.05
C LEU A 202 16.18 21.53 -6.18
N GLY A 203 16.44 20.96 -5.00
CA GLY A 203 17.50 21.38 -4.12
C GLY A 203 18.88 21.29 -4.76
N LYS A 204 19.14 20.20 -5.53
CA LYS A 204 20.38 20.04 -6.29
C LYS A 204 20.45 21.01 -7.47
N GLU A 205 19.40 21.12 -8.28
CA GLU A 205 19.34 22.00 -9.46
C GLU A 205 19.50 23.48 -9.10
N LEU A 206 18.88 23.91 -7.98
CA LEU A 206 18.95 25.28 -7.50
C LEU A 206 20.20 25.59 -6.65
N GLY A 207 21.01 24.57 -6.34
CA GLY A 207 22.20 24.71 -5.48
C GLY A 207 21.85 25.08 -4.04
N LEU A 208 20.80 24.47 -3.46
CA LEU A 208 20.37 24.75 -2.10
C LEU A 208 21.13 23.91 -1.08
N PHE A 209 21.42 22.67 -1.40
CA PHE A 209 22.17 21.74 -0.55
C PHE A 209 22.89 20.69 -1.37
N MET A 210 23.81 19.99 -0.74
CA MET A 210 24.49 18.82 -1.29
C MET A 210 24.54 17.71 -0.26
N MET A 211 24.71 16.48 -0.73
CA MET A 211 25.03 15.33 0.10
C MET A 211 26.52 15.06 -0.02
N HIS A 212 27.17 14.69 1.08
CA HIS A 212 28.60 14.42 1.12
C HIS A 212 28.88 13.16 1.95
N GLU A 213 29.90 12.39 1.56
CA GLU A 213 30.29 11.15 2.22
C GLU A 213 30.69 11.30 3.69
N ALA A 214 31.19 12.48 4.07
CA ALA A 214 31.53 12.81 5.45
C ALA A 214 30.32 12.92 6.38
N GLY A 215 29.09 12.98 5.84
CA GLY A 215 27.85 13.03 6.62
C GLY A 215 26.72 12.28 5.90
N PRO A 216 26.76 10.94 5.83
CA PRO A 216 25.75 10.16 5.13
C PRO A 216 24.38 10.39 5.77
N GLY A 217 23.39 10.72 4.92
CA GLY A 217 22.03 11.04 5.35
C GLY A 217 21.79 12.49 5.79
N PHE A 218 22.82 13.30 5.95
CA PHE A 218 22.70 14.71 6.37
C PHE A 218 22.98 15.67 5.21
N PRO A 219 22.07 16.62 4.89
CA PRO A 219 22.30 17.62 3.86
C PRO A 219 23.25 18.72 4.35
N PHE A 220 24.20 19.08 3.51
CA PHE A 220 25.06 20.27 3.69
C PHE A 220 24.41 21.44 2.97
N PHE A 221 23.90 22.41 3.70
CA PHE A 221 23.28 23.60 3.13
C PHE A 221 24.30 24.53 2.49
N LEU A 222 24.08 24.85 1.22
CA LEU A 222 24.87 25.83 0.48
C LEU A 222 24.35 27.26 0.73
N PRO A 223 25.05 28.31 0.29
CA PRO A 223 24.66 29.70 0.60
C PRO A 223 23.19 30.02 0.27
N LYS A 224 22.69 29.64 -0.91
CA LYS A 224 21.28 29.85 -1.27
C LYS A 224 20.33 29.08 -0.38
N GLY A 225 20.69 27.85 0.00
CA GLY A 225 19.91 27.03 0.93
C GLY A 225 19.85 27.64 2.32
N MET A 226 20.94 28.25 2.78
CA MET A 226 20.96 28.98 4.06
C MET A 226 20.08 30.22 4.04
N VAL A 227 20.02 30.96 2.94
CA VAL A 227 19.07 32.06 2.79
C VAL A 227 17.63 31.56 2.96
N LEU A 228 17.26 30.50 2.25
CA LEU A 228 15.91 29.92 2.36
C LEU A 228 15.61 29.45 3.79
N LYS A 229 16.54 28.71 4.39
CA LYS A 229 16.41 28.20 5.76
C LYS A 229 16.22 29.32 6.78
N ASN A 230 17.06 30.34 6.71
CA ASN A 230 16.99 31.47 7.64
C ASN A 230 15.70 32.26 7.46
N THR A 231 15.26 32.52 6.21
CA THR A 231 13.97 33.18 5.95
C THR A 231 12.81 32.47 6.60
N LEU A 232 12.74 31.11 6.50
CA LEU A 232 11.72 30.33 7.16
C LEU A 232 11.82 30.36 8.69
N LEU A 233 13.04 30.29 9.23
CA LEU A 233 13.27 30.38 10.68
C LEU A 233 12.90 31.76 11.24
N ASP A 234 13.23 32.83 10.52
CA ASP A 234 12.91 34.19 10.96
C ASP A 234 11.40 34.43 10.97
N TYR A 235 10.68 33.94 9.94
CA TYR A 235 9.23 33.95 9.93
C TYR A 235 8.63 33.12 11.09
N TRP A 236 9.14 31.93 11.34
CA TRP A 236 8.73 31.08 12.45
C TRP A 236 8.96 31.76 13.80
N ARG A 237 10.13 32.37 14.02
CA ARG A 237 10.47 33.13 15.23
C ARG A 237 9.53 34.32 15.42
N GLU A 238 9.22 35.04 14.34
CA GLU A 238 8.32 36.18 14.39
C GLU A 238 6.92 35.79 14.89
N ILE A 239 6.29 34.78 14.31
CA ILE A 239 4.95 34.35 14.71
C ILE A 239 4.93 33.80 16.14
N HIS A 240 5.94 33.04 16.56
CA HIS A 240 6.03 32.52 17.92
C HIS A 240 6.21 33.62 18.96
N ARG A 241 7.08 34.59 18.67
CA ARG A 241 7.25 35.76 19.56
C ARG A 241 5.96 36.57 19.70
N LYS A 242 5.21 36.78 18.62
CA LYS A 242 3.90 37.43 18.68
C LYS A 242 2.89 36.65 19.52
N ALA A 243 3.00 35.35 19.56
CA ALA A 243 2.16 34.46 20.37
C ALA A 243 2.64 34.31 21.84
N GLY A 244 3.71 35.02 22.24
CA GLY A 244 4.22 34.99 23.61
C GLY A 244 5.19 33.87 23.93
N TYR A 245 5.64 33.09 22.94
CA TYR A 245 6.66 32.07 23.15
C TYR A 245 8.07 32.69 23.29
N VAL A 246 8.89 32.03 24.07
CA VAL A 246 10.31 32.39 24.24
C VAL A 246 11.19 31.30 23.67
N GLU A 247 12.27 31.69 23.01
CA GLU A 247 13.25 30.77 22.45
C GLU A 247 14.22 30.31 23.53
N ILE A 248 14.46 29.01 23.64
CA ILE A 248 15.47 28.42 24.52
C ILE A 248 16.41 27.54 23.71
N SER A 249 17.61 27.33 24.22
CA SER A 249 18.57 26.38 23.66
C SER A 249 18.93 25.34 24.73
N THR A 250 18.72 24.08 24.40
CA THR A 250 19.05 22.95 25.27
C THR A 250 20.23 22.18 24.69
N PRO A 251 21.02 21.46 25.52
CA PRO A 251 22.05 20.55 25.01
C PRO A 251 21.45 19.48 24.09
N VAL A 252 22.22 19.07 23.07
CA VAL A 252 21.81 17.97 22.15
C VAL A 252 21.94 16.60 22.85
N ILE A 253 22.93 16.46 23.75
CA ILE A 253 23.17 15.24 24.52
C ILE A 253 22.62 15.43 25.92
N LEU A 254 21.70 14.56 26.33
CA LEU A 254 21.01 14.62 27.62
C LEU A 254 21.09 13.24 28.30
N ASN A 255 20.86 13.25 29.63
CA ASN A 255 20.88 12.01 30.42
C ASN A 255 19.69 11.10 30.06
N ARG A 256 19.91 9.80 30.19
CA ARG A 256 18.91 8.73 29.98
C ARG A 256 17.61 8.98 30.75
N SER A 257 17.71 9.51 31.98
CA SER A 257 16.56 9.79 32.83
C SER A 257 15.46 10.65 32.17
N LEU A 258 15.84 11.57 31.28
CA LEU A 258 14.89 12.38 30.54
C LEU A 258 14.07 11.53 29.53
N TRP A 259 14.75 10.59 28.88
CA TRP A 259 14.13 9.65 27.95
C TRP A 259 13.18 8.67 28.63
N GLU A 260 13.54 8.24 29.87
CA GLU A 260 12.67 7.41 30.71
C GLU A 260 11.44 8.19 31.17
N THR A 261 11.62 9.42 31.66
CA THR A 261 10.51 10.29 32.10
C THR A 261 9.53 10.61 30.98
N SER A 262 10.03 10.79 29.75
CA SER A 262 9.18 11.10 28.58
C SER A 262 8.59 9.84 27.92
N GLY A 263 8.94 8.63 28.35
CA GLY A 263 8.51 7.36 27.77
C GLY A 263 9.22 6.97 26.47
N HIS A 264 10.06 7.82 25.91
CA HIS A 264 10.76 7.54 24.65
C HIS A 264 11.67 6.33 24.76
N TRP A 265 12.28 6.12 25.94
CA TRP A 265 13.16 4.96 26.17
C TRP A 265 12.47 3.60 25.95
N ASP A 266 11.19 3.52 26.24
CA ASP A 266 10.43 2.26 26.11
C ASP A 266 9.83 2.08 24.73
N HIS A 267 9.57 3.18 24.00
CA HIS A 267 8.96 3.15 22.68
C HIS A 267 9.97 3.05 21.51
N TYR A 268 11.22 3.45 21.71
CA TYR A 268 12.26 3.48 20.67
C TYR A 268 13.45 2.57 21.03
N LYS A 269 13.14 1.35 21.48
CA LYS A 269 14.14 0.30 21.63
C LYS A 269 14.30 -0.41 20.29
N ASN A 270 15.27 0.02 19.51
CA ASN A 270 15.76 -0.75 18.37
C ASN A 270 17.17 -1.25 18.70
#